data_1dbc6fee5f7c550d62ef9c377c064573
#
_entry.id   1dbc6fee5f7c550d62ef9c377c064573
#
_cell.length_a   1.000
_cell.length_b   1.000
_cell.length_c   1.000
_cell.angle_alpha   90.00
_cell.angle_beta   90.00
_cell.angle_gamma   90.00
#
_symmetry.space_group_name_H-M   'P 1'
#
loop_
_entity.id
_entity.type
_entity.pdbx_description
1 polymer ?
#
loop_
_entity_poly.entity_id
_entity_poly.type
_entity_poly.pdbx_seq_one_letter_code
_entity_poly.pdbx_strand_id
1 'polypeptide(L)' 'MLIKAPEAAKMLDIRLARLYELTRQRLVPAVRIGPKQLRYDRETLREWIQKGGLNQTVDQRGGS' A
#
# COMPACT_ATOMS: atom_id res chain seq x y z
N MET A 1 -10.92 -1.04 -8.54
CA MET A 1 -11.68 -0.05 -7.79
C MET A 1 -10.73 0.80 -6.97
N LEU A 2 -10.84 2.10 -7.16
CA LEU A 2 -9.95 3.02 -6.44
C LEU A 2 -10.47 3.32 -5.05
N ILE A 3 -9.55 3.35 -4.09
CA ILE A 3 -9.87 3.68 -2.71
C ILE A 3 -8.95 4.79 -2.24
N LYS A 4 -9.38 5.46 -1.18
CA LYS A 4 -8.60 6.55 -0.61
C LYS A 4 -7.52 6.01 0.32
N ALA A 5 -6.57 6.87 0.63
CA ALA A 5 -5.44 6.48 1.48
C ALA A 5 -5.85 5.90 2.83
N PRO A 6 -6.82 6.48 3.55
CA PRO A 6 -7.19 5.90 4.84
C PRO A 6 -7.64 4.45 4.73
N GLU A 7 -8.39 4.12 3.70
CA GLU A 7 -8.85 2.77 3.50
C GLU A 7 -7.68 1.85 3.13
N ALA A 8 -6.78 2.36 2.29
CA ALA A 8 -5.59 1.58 1.92
C ALA A 8 -4.72 1.30 3.14
N ALA A 9 -4.56 2.29 4.01
CA ALA A 9 -3.79 2.10 5.23
C ALA A 9 -4.41 1.02 6.10
N LYS A 10 -5.74 0.98 6.15
CA LYS A 10 -6.42 -0.07 6.89
C LYS A 10 -6.15 -1.44 6.31
N MET A 11 -6.17 -1.54 4.99
CA MET A 11 -5.88 -2.82 4.34
C MET A 11 -4.50 -3.32 4.70
N LEU A 12 -3.55 -2.40 4.84
CA LEU A 12 -2.17 -2.75 5.17
C LEU A 12 -1.91 -2.80 6.66
N ASP A 13 -2.90 -2.38 7.46
CA ASP A 13 -2.78 -2.34 8.91
C ASP A 13 -1.60 -1.47 9.35
N ILE A 14 -1.48 -0.30 8.74
CA ILE A 14 -0.45 0.67 9.08
C ILE A 14 -1.07 2.03 9.24
N ARG A 15 -0.31 2.95 9.82
CA ARG A 15 -0.76 4.31 9.99
C ARG A 15 -0.76 5.06 8.66
N LEU A 16 -1.64 6.03 8.55
CA LEU A 16 -1.77 6.81 7.34
C LEU A 16 -0.46 7.50 6.96
N ALA A 17 0.24 8.06 7.94
CA ALA A 17 1.50 8.73 7.69
C ALA A 17 2.53 7.76 7.11
N ARG A 18 2.52 6.53 7.61
CA ARG A 18 3.42 5.50 7.10
C ARG A 18 3.09 5.16 5.65
N LEU A 19 1.80 5.08 5.35
CA LEU A 19 1.37 4.80 3.99
C LEU A 19 1.86 5.87 3.03
N TYR A 20 1.71 7.15 3.41
CA TYR A 20 2.18 8.24 2.56
C TYR A 20 3.68 8.17 2.35
N GLU A 21 4.41 7.83 3.38
CA GLU A 21 5.85 7.69 3.29
C GLU A 21 6.24 6.61 2.29
N LEU A 22 5.61 5.45 2.41
CA LEU A 22 5.89 4.34 1.51
C LEU A 22 5.51 4.67 0.08
N THR A 23 4.40 5.37 -0.09
CA THR A 23 3.95 5.76 -1.42
C THR A 23 4.92 6.76 -2.05
N ARG A 24 5.41 7.71 -1.26
CA ARG A 24 6.36 8.70 -1.75
C ARG A 24 7.64 8.03 -2.22
N GLN A 25 8.03 6.96 -1.57
CA GLN A 25 9.21 6.20 -1.95
C GLN A 25 8.93 5.21 -3.07
N ARG A 26 7.68 5.17 -3.54
CA ARG A 26 7.26 4.29 -4.62
C ARG A 26 7.39 2.82 -4.26
N LEU A 27 7.22 2.52 -2.99
CA LEU A 27 7.27 1.14 -2.52
C LEU A 27 5.90 0.48 -2.50
N VAL A 28 4.84 1.29 -2.52
CA VAL A 28 3.46 0.80 -2.56
C VAL A 28 2.82 1.29 -3.84
N PRO A 29 2.13 0.43 -4.59
CA PRO A 29 1.48 0.84 -5.83
C PRO A 29 0.37 1.85 -5.55
N ALA A 30 0.36 2.94 -6.28
CA ALA A 30 -0.63 3.99 -6.12
C ALA A 30 -0.93 4.61 -7.47
N VAL A 31 -2.10 5.25 -7.56
CA VAL A 31 -2.53 5.93 -8.76
C VAL A 31 -2.61 7.43 -8.45
N ARG A 32 -1.90 8.21 -9.23
CA ARG A 32 -1.93 9.66 -9.08
C ARG A 32 -3.01 10.22 -10.00
N ILE A 33 -4.03 10.81 -9.42
CA ILE A 33 -5.14 11.36 -10.22
C ILE A 33 -5.12 12.88 -10.26
N GLY A 34 -4.15 13.50 -9.61
CA GLY A 34 -4.01 14.94 -9.63
C GLY A 34 -2.71 15.34 -8.99
N PRO A 35 -2.38 16.64 -8.96
CA PRO A 35 -1.10 17.09 -8.42
C PRO A 35 -0.86 16.63 -7.00
N LYS A 36 -1.91 16.57 -6.19
CA LYS A 36 -1.78 16.20 -4.79
C LYS A 36 -2.77 15.13 -4.38
N GLN A 37 -3.33 14.43 -5.35
CA GLN A 37 -4.34 13.43 -5.05
C GLN A 37 -3.86 12.06 -5.45
N LEU A 38 -3.86 11.17 -4.50
CA LEU A 38 -3.47 9.79 -4.71
C LEU A 38 -4.64 8.88 -4.37
N ARG A 39 -4.73 7.82 -5.13
CA ARG A 39 -5.69 6.75 -4.85
C ARG A 39 -4.97 5.43 -4.98
N TYR A 40 -5.57 4.40 -4.46
CA TYR A 40 -4.99 3.06 -4.50
C TYR A 40 -6.02 2.15 -5.13
N ASP A 41 -5.58 1.25 -5.99
CA ASP A 41 -6.48 0.27 -6.56
C ASP A 41 -6.56 -0.91 -5.60
N ARG A 42 -7.78 -1.20 -5.14
CA ARG A 42 -7.98 -2.23 -4.13
C ARG A 42 -7.42 -3.57 -4.55
N GLU A 43 -7.68 -3.97 -5.79
CA GLU A 43 -7.24 -5.28 -6.26
C GLU A 43 -5.74 -5.34 -6.46
N THR A 44 -5.16 -4.28 -7.00
CA THR A 44 -3.73 -4.20 -7.14
C THR A 44 -3.05 -4.28 -5.78
N LEU A 45 -3.61 -3.56 -4.81
CA LEU A 45 -3.05 -3.54 -3.47
C LEU A 45 -3.18 -4.92 -2.82
N ARG A 46 -4.31 -5.59 -3.04
CA ARG A 46 -4.50 -6.94 -2.51
C ARG A 46 -3.47 -7.90 -3.07
N GLU A 47 -3.23 -7.83 -4.37
CA GLU A 47 -2.23 -8.67 -5.00
C GLU A 47 -0.84 -8.39 -4.44
N TRP A 48 -0.54 -7.11 -4.26
CA TRP A 48 0.74 -6.70 -3.71
C TRP A 48 0.95 -7.29 -2.32
N ILE A 49 -0.11 -7.28 -1.51
CA ILE A 49 -0.05 -7.85 -0.16
C ILE A 49 0.16 -9.37 -0.25
N GLN A 50 -0.54 -10.03 -1.14
CA GLN A 50 -0.44 -11.48 -1.28
C GLN A 50 0.94 -11.91 -1.71
N LYS A 51 1.63 -11.05 -2.44
CA LYS A 51 2.98 -11.35 -2.89
C LYS A 51 4.05 -10.98 -1.87
N GLY A 52 3.62 -10.57 -0.68
CA GLY A 52 4.56 -10.27 0.39
C GLY A 52 4.92 -8.80 0.55
N GLY A 53 4.32 -7.93 -0.24
CA GLY A 53 4.61 -6.51 -0.12
C GLY A 53 6.07 -6.20 -0.35
N LEU A 54 6.64 -5.38 0.52
CA LEU A 54 8.04 -4.98 0.40
C LEU A 54 9.00 -6.12 0.66
N ASN A 55 8.62 -7.01 1.57
CA ASN A 55 9.49 -8.09 1.99
C ASN A 55 8.98 -9.41 1.45
N GLN A 56 9.08 -9.54 0.18
CA GLN A 56 8.55 -10.72 -0.47
C GLN A 56 9.29 -11.98 -0.09
N THR A 57 10.43 -11.84 0.55
CA THR A 57 11.24 -12.97 0.95
C THR A 57 11.00 -13.41 2.39
N VAL A 58 10.38 -12.65 3.14
CA VAL A 58 10.30 -12.93 4.56
C VAL A 58 9.18 -13.87 4.86
N ASP A 59 9.56 -13.64 5.31
CA ASP A 59 8.88 -14.07 5.83
C ASP A 59 8.15 -13.86 6.73
N GLN A 60 8.27 -13.51 6.61
CA GLN A 60 7.75 -13.35 7.08
C GLN A 60 7.18 -13.53 7.96
N ARG A 61 7.46 -13.76 8.12
CA ARG A 61 7.11 -14.07 8.76
C ARG A 61 6.64 -14.07 9.59
N GLY A 62 6.91 -13.98 9.72
CA GLY A 62 6.60 -14.09 10.33
C GLY A 62 6.35 -13.53 11.00
N GLY A 63 6.50 -13.30 10.99
CA GLY A 63 6.32 -13.05 11.43
C GLY A 63 6.10 -12.35 11.73
N SER A 64 6.30 -12.31 11.51
CA SER A 64 6.14 -12.01 11.49
C SER A 64 5.96 -11.68 11.57
#